data_74f4905cdc2ae5508599a650a8596c7e
#
_entry.id   74f4905cdc2ae5508599a650a8596c7e
#
_cell.length_a   1.000
_cell.length_b   1.000
_cell.length_c   1.000
_cell.angle_alpha   90.00
_cell.angle_beta   90.00
_cell.angle_gamma   90.00
#
_symmetry.space_group_name_H-M   'P 1'
#
loop_
_entity.id
_entity.type
_entity.pdbx_description
1 polymer ?
#
loop_
_entity_poly.entity_id
_entity_poly.type
_entity_poly.pdbx_seq_one_letter_code
_entity_poly.pdbx_strand_id
1 'polypeptide(L)'
;KQTDNKDGQKKYWGRWLGFTLGLTALGLAALGGLVAIVDPFFHYHQPLKGLAYTLDSERYQNDGISRHFTYDAVLTGTSMSENFKVSSFDRLFDVKAVKIPYGGGYYKEVDEAVRRAISYNPRIKMVFRSLDKSFLMYDKDQWNPTAPAPDYLLDGNPWNDVNYIWNKEVIFGNVRSILNRTKAGADMTTFDEYMHWAPDKEWGRQAVLRTFERPEGNMEPMPFTMEDRQMVEGNVEH
;
A
#
# COMPACT_ATOMS: atom_id res chain seq x y z
N LYS A 1 40.03 -11.15 -51.61
CA LYS A 1 39.31 -12.28 -50.93
C LYS A 1 39.17 -12.15 -49.44
N GLN A 2 39.98 -11.32 -48.72
CA GLN A 2 39.90 -11.14 -47.25
C GLN A 2 38.90 -10.07 -46.80
N THR A 3 38.56 -9.12 -47.63
CA THR A 3 37.56 -8.05 -47.34
C THR A 3 36.13 -8.56 -47.39
N ASP A 4 35.80 -9.48 -48.28
CA ASP A 4 34.46 -10.03 -48.50
C ASP A 4 33.97 -10.86 -47.28
N ASN A 5 34.90 -11.51 -46.60
CA ASN A 5 34.60 -12.33 -45.40
C ASN A 5 34.29 -11.45 -44.16
N LYS A 6 34.90 -10.28 -44.02
CA LYS A 6 34.65 -9.34 -42.91
C LYS A 6 33.27 -8.70 -43.02
N ASP A 7 32.82 -8.37 -44.21
CA ASP A 7 31.50 -7.74 -44.41
C ASP A 7 30.36 -8.76 -44.22
N GLY A 8 30.52 -9.98 -44.66
CA GLY A 8 29.60 -11.08 -44.38
C GLY A 8 29.47 -11.36 -42.87
N GLN A 9 30.59 -11.36 -42.15
CA GLN A 9 30.64 -11.59 -40.74
C GLN A 9 29.98 -10.41 -39.93
N LYS A 10 30.24 -9.18 -40.30
CA LYS A 10 29.57 -8.00 -39.72
C LYS A 10 28.06 -8.03 -39.90
N LYS A 11 27.59 -8.40 -41.10
CA LYS A 11 26.16 -8.52 -41.40
C LYS A 11 25.49 -9.64 -40.58
N TYR A 12 26.18 -10.73 -40.37
CA TYR A 12 25.71 -11.85 -39.50
C TYR A 12 25.59 -11.42 -38.04
N TRP A 13 26.62 -10.78 -37.47
CA TRP A 13 26.61 -10.25 -36.11
C TRP A 13 25.55 -9.17 -35.93
N GLY A 14 25.34 -8.28 -36.86
CA GLY A 14 24.30 -7.26 -36.82
C GLY A 14 22.89 -7.87 -36.76
N ARG A 15 22.64 -8.90 -37.55
CA ARG A 15 21.37 -9.62 -37.55
C ARG A 15 21.15 -10.36 -36.22
N TRP A 16 22.18 -11.03 -35.71
CA TRP A 16 22.12 -11.74 -34.44
C TRP A 16 21.87 -10.79 -33.27
N LEU A 17 22.58 -9.67 -33.22
CA LEU A 17 22.38 -8.63 -32.21
C LEU A 17 20.96 -8.06 -32.29
N GLY A 18 20.48 -7.73 -33.48
CA GLY A 18 19.11 -7.23 -33.67
C GLY A 18 18.05 -8.22 -33.21
N PHE A 19 18.22 -9.50 -33.51
CA PHE A 19 17.32 -10.56 -33.03
C PHE A 19 17.34 -10.69 -31.50
N THR A 20 18.52 -10.69 -30.89
CA THR A 20 18.67 -10.78 -29.42
C THR A 20 18.04 -9.59 -28.72
N LEU A 21 18.32 -8.37 -29.18
CA LEU A 21 17.72 -7.14 -28.65
C LEU A 21 16.20 -7.14 -28.82
N GLY A 22 15.69 -7.55 -29.98
CA GLY A 22 14.27 -7.66 -30.24
C GLY A 22 13.57 -8.67 -29.33
N LEU A 23 14.16 -9.83 -29.10
CA LEU A 23 13.63 -10.85 -28.19
C LEU A 23 13.66 -10.37 -26.74
N THR A 24 14.74 -9.71 -26.33
CA THR A 24 14.85 -9.12 -24.99
C THR A 24 13.79 -8.04 -24.77
N ALA A 25 13.62 -7.12 -25.73
CA ALA A 25 12.60 -6.09 -25.67
C ALA A 25 11.17 -6.67 -25.60
N LEU A 26 10.90 -7.71 -26.38
CA LEU A 26 9.61 -8.43 -26.34
C LEU A 26 9.39 -9.09 -24.98
N GLY A 27 10.41 -9.72 -24.40
CA GLY A 27 10.33 -10.32 -23.06
C GLY A 27 10.05 -9.30 -21.97
N LEU A 28 10.74 -8.16 -22.00
CA LEU A 28 10.50 -7.05 -21.07
C LEU A 28 9.10 -6.46 -21.25
N ALA A 29 8.64 -6.26 -22.48
CA ALA A 29 7.30 -5.78 -22.76
C ALA A 29 6.22 -6.76 -22.27
N ALA A 30 6.44 -8.06 -22.43
CA ALA A 30 5.52 -9.09 -21.94
C ALA A 30 5.44 -9.11 -20.41
N LEU A 31 6.58 -9.00 -19.71
CA LEU A 31 6.62 -8.93 -18.24
C LEU A 31 5.96 -7.64 -17.73
N GLY A 32 6.28 -6.49 -18.32
CA GLY A 32 5.67 -5.23 -17.96
C GLY A 32 4.16 -5.21 -18.23
N GLY A 33 3.74 -5.77 -19.36
CA GLY A 33 2.32 -5.95 -19.69
C GLY A 33 1.59 -6.85 -18.70
N LEU A 34 2.24 -7.92 -18.23
CA LEU A 34 1.68 -8.79 -17.20
C LEU A 34 1.45 -8.03 -15.88
N VAL A 35 2.43 -7.21 -15.45
CA VAL A 35 2.28 -6.39 -14.24
C VAL A 35 1.15 -5.40 -14.41
N ALA A 36 1.08 -4.69 -15.54
CA ALA A 36 0.02 -3.71 -15.79
C ALA A 36 -1.38 -4.35 -15.88
N ILE A 37 -1.49 -5.60 -16.38
CA ILE A 37 -2.76 -6.33 -16.47
C ILE A 37 -3.18 -6.87 -15.10
N VAL A 38 -2.25 -7.48 -14.34
CA VAL A 38 -2.59 -8.02 -13.01
C VAL A 38 -2.75 -6.89 -12.01
N ASP A 39 -1.90 -5.87 -12.07
CA ASP A 39 -1.95 -4.64 -11.28
C ASP A 39 -2.12 -4.87 -9.76
N PRO A 40 -1.16 -5.53 -9.09
CA PRO A 40 -1.30 -5.94 -7.69
C PRO A 40 -1.52 -4.77 -6.72
N PHE A 41 -1.19 -3.54 -7.10
CA PHE A 41 -1.35 -2.35 -6.27
C PHE A 41 -2.51 -1.44 -6.73
N PHE A 42 -3.29 -1.89 -7.71
CA PHE A 42 -4.44 -1.14 -8.25
C PHE A 42 -4.05 0.24 -8.79
N HIS A 43 -2.84 0.37 -9.30
CA HIS A 43 -2.33 1.66 -9.80
C HIS A 43 -3.05 2.11 -11.07
N TYR A 44 -3.36 1.16 -11.96
CA TYR A 44 -3.99 1.44 -13.27
C TYR A 44 -5.50 1.21 -13.27
N HIS A 45 -6.01 0.25 -12.49
CA HIS A 45 -7.42 -0.13 -12.53
C HIS A 45 -7.90 -0.83 -11.26
N GLN A 46 -9.22 -0.99 -11.14
CA GLN A 46 -9.82 -1.79 -10.09
C GLN A 46 -9.44 -3.28 -10.22
N PRO A 47 -9.57 -4.08 -9.14
CA PRO A 47 -9.30 -5.51 -9.17
C PRO A 47 -10.04 -6.22 -10.31
N LEU A 48 -9.33 -7.04 -11.08
CA LEU A 48 -9.95 -7.87 -12.12
C LEU A 48 -10.74 -9.01 -11.49
N LYS A 49 -11.95 -9.25 -12.02
CA LYS A 49 -12.77 -10.38 -11.59
C LYS A 49 -12.06 -11.71 -11.85
N GLY A 50 -12.11 -12.59 -10.87
CA GLY A 50 -11.50 -13.92 -10.97
C GLY A 50 -10.03 -14.00 -10.61
N LEU A 51 -9.41 -12.90 -10.18
CA LEU A 51 -8.09 -12.92 -9.59
C LEU A 51 -8.16 -12.76 -8.07
N ALA A 52 -7.42 -13.60 -7.35
CA ALA A 52 -7.39 -13.64 -5.88
C ALA A 52 -6.34 -12.66 -5.32
N TYR A 53 -6.64 -11.37 -5.39
CA TYR A 53 -5.77 -10.32 -4.86
C TYR A 53 -5.57 -10.45 -3.35
N THR A 54 -4.39 -10.05 -2.88
CA THR A 54 -4.11 -9.81 -1.46
C THR A 54 -4.22 -8.32 -1.15
N LEU A 55 -4.77 -7.99 0.00
CA LEU A 55 -4.75 -6.66 0.58
C LEU A 55 -3.79 -6.71 1.77
N ASP A 56 -2.49 -6.49 1.53
CA ASP A 56 -1.41 -6.68 2.50
C ASP A 56 -0.25 -5.68 2.36
N SER A 57 -0.38 -4.72 1.46
CA SER A 57 0.70 -3.79 1.09
C SER A 57 0.20 -2.33 1.14
N GLU A 58 -0.11 -1.84 2.34
CA GLU A 58 -0.81 -0.57 2.58
C GLU A 58 -0.25 0.61 1.79
N ARG A 59 1.04 0.92 1.93
CA ARG A 59 1.66 2.10 1.29
C ARG A 59 1.65 2.03 -0.23
N TYR A 60 1.60 0.81 -0.78
CA TYR A 60 1.56 0.58 -2.22
C TYR A 60 0.13 0.53 -2.76
N GLN A 61 -0.83 0.04 -1.96
CA GLN A 61 -2.21 -0.21 -2.40
C GLN A 61 -3.18 0.91 -2.06
N ASN A 62 -2.93 1.70 -1.01
CA ASN A 62 -3.90 2.67 -0.50
C ASN A 62 -4.30 3.74 -1.52
N ASP A 63 -3.38 4.22 -2.35
CA ASP A 63 -3.71 5.19 -3.39
C ASP A 63 -4.58 4.56 -4.48
N GLY A 64 -4.21 3.38 -4.96
CA GLY A 64 -5.00 2.63 -5.94
C GLY A 64 -6.39 2.27 -5.42
N ILE A 65 -6.50 1.85 -4.14
CA ILE A 65 -7.79 1.64 -3.48
C ILE A 65 -8.62 2.91 -3.50
N SER A 66 -8.02 4.03 -3.11
CA SER A 66 -8.70 5.34 -3.09
C SER A 66 -9.19 5.78 -4.47
N ARG A 67 -8.43 5.46 -5.51
CA ARG A 67 -8.68 5.87 -6.90
C ARG A 67 -9.72 5.01 -7.60
N HIS A 68 -9.66 3.69 -7.40
CA HIS A 68 -10.37 2.74 -8.25
C HIS A 68 -11.51 1.97 -7.58
N PHE A 69 -11.55 1.90 -6.25
CA PHE A 69 -12.62 1.18 -5.57
C PHE A 69 -13.90 2.01 -5.45
N THR A 70 -15.03 1.32 -5.25
CA THR A 70 -16.32 1.98 -5.05
C THR A 70 -16.61 2.02 -3.55
N TYR A 71 -16.67 3.23 -2.98
CA TYR A 71 -16.92 3.46 -1.55
C TYR A 71 -17.54 4.84 -1.33
N ASP A 72 -18.09 5.08 -0.14
CA ASP A 72 -18.58 6.38 0.32
C ASP A 72 -18.14 6.71 1.76
N ALA A 73 -17.30 5.86 2.34
CA ALA A 73 -16.63 6.12 3.60
C ALA A 73 -15.18 5.62 3.59
N VAL A 74 -14.33 6.26 4.39
CA VAL A 74 -12.92 5.93 4.53
C VAL A 74 -12.60 5.67 5.99
N LEU A 75 -11.95 4.54 6.28
CA LEU A 75 -11.35 4.23 7.57
C LEU A 75 -9.83 4.34 7.44
N THR A 76 -9.21 5.19 8.23
CA THR A 76 -7.76 5.45 8.17
C THR A 76 -7.15 5.76 9.54
N GLY A 77 -5.84 5.80 9.60
CA GLY A 77 -5.05 6.03 10.80
C GLY A 77 -3.72 5.32 10.72
N THR A 78 -3.15 5.00 11.87
CA THR A 78 -1.92 4.21 11.99
C THR A 78 -2.21 2.71 12.07
N SER A 79 -1.22 1.90 12.47
CA SER A 79 -1.37 0.45 12.68
C SER A 79 -2.52 0.08 13.64
N MET A 80 -2.93 0.97 14.52
CA MET A 80 -4.08 0.71 15.39
C MET A 80 -5.39 0.59 14.61
N SER A 81 -5.54 1.36 13.53
CA SER A 81 -6.72 1.31 12.66
C SER A 81 -6.78 0.06 11.77
N GLU A 82 -5.67 -0.64 11.59
CA GLU A 82 -5.60 -1.86 10.79
C GLU A 82 -6.50 -2.97 11.32
N ASN A 83 -6.68 -3.05 12.64
CA ASN A 83 -7.47 -4.09 13.29
C ASN A 83 -8.99 -3.82 13.29
N PHE A 84 -9.44 -2.66 12.82
CA PHE A 84 -10.88 -2.39 12.73
C PHE A 84 -11.52 -3.14 11.55
N LYS A 85 -12.67 -3.73 11.80
CA LYS A 85 -13.46 -4.40 10.78
C LYS A 85 -14.33 -3.40 10.04
N VAL A 86 -14.08 -3.25 8.74
CA VAL A 86 -14.83 -2.35 7.86
C VAL A 86 -16.31 -2.72 7.82
N SER A 87 -16.61 -4.01 7.78
CA SER A 87 -18.00 -4.52 7.80
C SER A 87 -18.81 -4.07 9.02
N SER A 88 -18.14 -3.76 10.14
CA SER A 88 -18.81 -3.20 11.32
C SER A 88 -19.20 -1.74 11.11
N PHE A 89 -18.36 -0.96 10.44
CA PHE A 89 -18.69 0.43 10.08
C PHE A 89 -19.81 0.47 9.03
N ASP A 90 -19.74 -0.37 8.02
CA ASP A 90 -20.78 -0.47 7.00
C ASP A 90 -22.16 -0.69 7.61
N ARG A 91 -22.25 -1.65 8.55
CA ARG A 91 -23.50 -1.97 9.23
C ARG A 91 -24.00 -0.87 10.19
N LEU A 92 -23.07 -0.22 10.92
CA LEU A 92 -23.43 0.75 11.95
C LEU A 92 -23.83 2.10 11.36
N PHE A 93 -23.25 2.49 10.24
CA PHE A 93 -23.41 3.82 9.66
C PHE A 93 -24.07 3.81 8.28
N ASP A 94 -24.51 2.64 7.80
CA ASP A 94 -25.11 2.46 6.46
C ASP A 94 -24.23 3.09 5.36
N VAL A 95 -22.96 2.68 5.33
CA VAL A 95 -21.97 3.14 4.39
C VAL A 95 -21.28 1.96 3.71
N LYS A 96 -20.51 2.24 2.67
CA LYS A 96 -19.58 1.33 2.06
C LYS A 96 -18.16 1.86 2.27
N ALA A 97 -17.49 1.36 3.28
CA ALA A 97 -16.18 1.85 3.66
C ALA A 97 -15.04 1.09 2.98
N VAL A 98 -13.94 1.78 2.77
CA VAL A 98 -12.62 1.20 2.49
C VAL A 98 -11.66 1.52 3.62
N LYS A 99 -10.66 0.67 3.80
CA LYS A 99 -9.63 0.86 4.81
C LYS A 99 -8.31 1.23 4.13
N ILE A 100 -7.74 2.38 4.48
CA ILE A 100 -6.47 2.90 3.97
C ILE A 100 -5.56 3.31 5.12
N PRO A 101 -5.09 2.35 5.95
CA PRO A 101 -4.23 2.62 7.10
C PRO A 101 -2.79 2.88 6.66
N TYR A 102 -1.98 3.40 7.60
CA TYR A 102 -0.54 3.56 7.44
C TYR A 102 0.17 3.11 8.71
N GLY A 103 0.65 1.86 8.76
CA GLY A 103 1.43 1.33 9.89
C GLY A 103 2.64 2.22 10.20
N GLY A 104 2.74 2.70 11.43
CA GLY A 104 3.74 3.69 11.81
C GLY A 104 3.62 5.03 11.06
N GLY A 105 2.45 5.33 10.49
CA GLY A 105 2.22 6.53 9.70
C GLY A 105 2.32 7.81 10.53
N TYR A 106 2.88 8.86 9.92
CA TYR A 106 2.91 10.20 10.49
C TYR A 106 1.65 10.97 10.08
N TYR A 107 1.40 12.09 10.74
CA TYR A 107 0.21 12.91 10.48
C TYR A 107 0.05 13.24 8.99
N LYS A 108 1.12 13.72 8.37
CA LYS A 108 1.15 14.12 6.96
C LYS A 108 0.74 13.01 6.00
N GLU A 109 1.26 11.80 6.19
CA GLU A 109 0.95 10.65 5.31
C GLU A 109 -0.54 10.34 5.31
N VAL A 110 -1.13 10.26 6.51
CA VAL A 110 -2.55 9.97 6.68
C VAL A 110 -3.43 11.11 6.15
N ASP A 111 -3.04 12.36 6.41
CA ASP A 111 -3.77 13.54 5.94
C ASP A 111 -3.77 13.65 4.42
N GLU A 112 -2.61 13.49 3.79
CA GLU A 112 -2.51 13.51 2.33
C GLU A 112 -3.26 12.35 1.67
N ALA A 113 -3.26 11.15 2.29
CA ALA A 113 -4.05 10.03 1.79
C ALA A 113 -5.56 10.34 1.81
N VAL A 114 -6.06 10.94 2.89
CA VAL A 114 -7.46 11.38 2.98
C VAL A 114 -7.77 12.44 1.92
N ARG A 115 -6.89 13.43 1.75
CA ARG A 115 -7.06 14.47 0.72
C ARG A 115 -7.11 13.88 -0.69
N ARG A 116 -6.22 12.92 -1.01
CA ARG A 116 -6.26 12.21 -2.29
C ARG A 116 -7.56 11.41 -2.44
N ALA A 117 -7.97 10.66 -1.42
CA ALA A 117 -9.22 9.90 -1.47
C ALA A 117 -10.44 10.81 -1.74
N ILE A 118 -10.51 11.98 -1.09
CA ILE A 118 -11.58 12.96 -1.33
C ILE A 118 -11.49 13.54 -2.74
N SER A 119 -10.29 13.79 -3.26
CA SER A 119 -10.11 14.33 -4.61
C SER A 119 -10.54 13.33 -5.70
N TYR A 120 -10.31 12.04 -5.49
CA TYR A 120 -10.73 10.98 -6.41
C TYR A 120 -12.22 10.66 -6.31
N ASN A 121 -12.77 10.75 -5.10
CA ASN A 121 -14.17 10.42 -4.84
C ASN A 121 -14.88 11.51 -4.02
N PRO A 122 -15.47 12.52 -4.69
CA PRO A 122 -16.21 13.60 -4.02
C PRO A 122 -17.52 13.13 -3.35
N ARG A 123 -17.89 11.85 -3.48
CA ARG A 123 -19.08 11.26 -2.85
C ARG A 123 -18.82 10.71 -1.45
N ILE A 124 -17.61 10.85 -0.92
CA ILE A 124 -17.29 10.45 0.45
C ILE A 124 -18.22 11.23 1.41
N LYS A 125 -18.96 10.47 2.22
CA LYS A 125 -19.87 10.99 3.25
C LYS A 125 -19.21 11.03 4.62
N MET A 126 -18.25 10.14 4.85
CA MET A 126 -17.68 9.91 6.17
C MET A 126 -16.20 9.50 6.11
N VAL A 127 -15.41 10.08 6.99
CA VAL A 127 -14.02 9.70 7.22
C VAL A 127 -13.86 9.35 8.70
N PHE A 128 -13.48 8.11 8.97
CA PHE A 128 -13.07 7.65 10.29
C PHE A 128 -11.55 7.69 10.35
N ARG A 129 -11.03 8.62 11.11
CA ARG A 129 -9.59 8.75 11.33
C ARG A 129 -9.28 8.44 12.79
N SER A 130 -8.54 7.36 13.05
CA SER A 130 -8.03 7.14 14.39
C SER A 130 -6.98 8.19 14.72
N LEU A 131 -7.11 8.80 15.89
CA LEU A 131 -6.10 9.73 16.41
C LEU A 131 -5.13 8.94 17.29
N ASP A 132 -3.91 8.85 16.83
CA ASP A 132 -2.83 8.22 17.56
C ASP A 132 -1.98 9.29 18.26
N LYS A 133 -1.47 8.97 19.45
CA LYS A 133 -0.57 9.88 20.17
C LYS A 133 0.67 10.26 19.35
N SER A 134 1.12 9.38 18.49
CA SER A 134 2.26 9.64 17.59
C SER A 134 2.05 10.84 16.68
N PHE A 135 0.80 11.17 16.32
CA PHE A 135 0.50 12.36 15.53
C PHE A 135 0.82 13.67 16.25
N LEU A 136 0.81 13.64 17.58
CA LEU A 136 1.13 14.81 18.40
C LEU A 136 2.63 14.87 18.76
N MET A 137 3.35 13.76 18.60
CA MET A 137 4.75 13.64 19.02
C MET A 137 5.76 13.79 17.87
N TYR A 138 5.31 13.83 16.63
CA TYR A 138 6.16 14.02 15.46
C TYR A 138 5.75 15.30 14.72
N ASP A 139 6.69 15.87 14.01
CA ASP A 139 6.43 17.03 13.15
C ASP A 139 5.29 16.69 12.16
N LYS A 140 4.23 17.49 12.19
CA LYS A 140 3.05 17.32 11.34
C LYS A 140 3.36 17.38 9.85
N ASP A 141 4.44 18.03 9.47
CA ASP A 141 4.86 18.22 8.08
C ASP A 141 5.90 17.18 7.61
N GLN A 142 6.25 16.23 8.46
CA GLN A 142 7.23 15.20 8.16
C GLN A 142 6.57 13.90 7.67
N TRP A 143 7.19 13.26 6.67
CA TRP A 143 6.92 11.87 6.31
C TRP A 143 7.71 10.91 7.20
N ASN A 144 7.21 9.68 7.38
CA ASN A 144 7.95 8.67 8.10
C ASN A 144 9.26 8.33 7.37
N PRO A 145 10.45 8.64 7.95
CA PRO A 145 11.72 8.42 7.27
C PRO A 145 12.12 6.95 7.17
N THR A 146 11.52 6.09 7.99
CA THR A 146 11.82 4.64 8.01
C THR A 146 10.94 3.82 7.10
N ALA A 147 9.85 4.41 6.60
CA ALA A 147 8.90 3.73 5.72
C ALA A 147 8.42 4.71 4.64
N PRO A 148 9.29 5.06 3.68
CA PRO A 148 8.96 6.02 2.64
C PRO A 148 7.82 5.50 1.76
N ALA A 149 6.97 6.42 1.34
CA ALA A 149 5.93 6.11 0.36
C ALA A 149 6.55 5.86 -1.02
N PRO A 150 5.96 5.00 -1.85
CA PRO A 150 6.38 4.81 -3.24
C PRO A 150 5.90 5.99 -4.10
N ASP A 151 6.66 7.08 -4.16
CA ASP A 151 6.27 8.32 -4.84
C ASP A 151 5.79 8.11 -6.27
N TYR A 152 6.38 7.14 -6.98
CA TYR A 152 5.99 6.77 -8.34
C TYR A 152 4.57 6.19 -8.46
N LEU A 153 3.95 5.77 -7.37
CA LEU A 153 2.53 5.35 -7.34
C LEU A 153 1.60 6.50 -6.95
N LEU A 154 2.13 7.58 -6.39
CA LEU A 154 1.34 8.69 -5.84
C LEU A 154 1.25 9.88 -6.79
N ASP A 155 2.12 9.97 -7.77
CA ASP A 155 2.12 11.02 -8.78
C ASP A 155 1.30 10.63 -10.03
N GLY A 156 1.19 11.52 -10.98
CA GLY A 156 0.54 11.27 -12.26
C GLY A 156 1.53 11.09 -13.41
N ASN A 157 2.81 10.80 -13.12
CA ASN A 157 3.86 10.72 -14.11
C ASN A 157 4.08 9.29 -14.61
N PRO A 158 3.61 8.92 -15.80
CA PRO A 158 3.73 7.55 -16.31
C PRO A 158 5.17 7.13 -16.63
N TRP A 159 6.13 8.07 -16.70
CA TRP A 159 7.51 7.74 -17.03
C TRP A 159 8.28 7.09 -15.88
N ASN A 160 7.88 7.31 -14.64
CA ASN A 160 8.49 6.68 -13.48
C ASN A 160 7.79 5.36 -13.06
N ASP A 161 6.69 5.00 -13.72
CA ASP A 161 6.01 3.71 -13.56
C ASP A 161 6.93 2.52 -13.89
N VAL A 162 8.04 2.76 -14.55
CA VAL A 162 9.10 1.77 -14.75
C VAL A 162 9.55 1.13 -13.42
N ASN A 163 9.50 1.89 -12.32
CA ASN A 163 9.83 1.42 -10.97
C ASN A 163 8.78 0.45 -10.41
N TYR A 164 7.58 0.46 -10.95
CA TYR A 164 6.50 -0.47 -10.65
C TYR A 164 6.52 -1.66 -11.61
N ILE A 165 6.47 -1.36 -12.92
CA ILE A 165 6.28 -2.36 -13.99
C ILE A 165 7.42 -3.38 -14.07
N TRP A 166 8.66 -2.94 -13.87
CA TRP A 166 9.85 -3.81 -13.91
C TRP A 166 10.50 -4.06 -12.55
N ASN A 167 9.71 -3.93 -11.49
CA ASN A 167 10.15 -4.28 -10.15
C ASN A 167 10.10 -5.81 -9.96
N LYS A 168 11.23 -6.39 -9.60
CA LYS A 168 11.34 -7.86 -9.39
C LYS A 168 10.41 -8.37 -8.29
N GLU A 169 10.21 -7.60 -7.19
CA GLU A 169 9.34 -7.99 -6.09
C GLU A 169 7.87 -7.95 -6.52
N VAL A 170 7.50 -6.98 -7.36
CA VAL A 170 6.16 -6.92 -7.95
C VAL A 170 5.91 -8.10 -8.86
N ILE A 171 6.86 -8.42 -9.77
CA ILE A 171 6.72 -9.50 -10.74
C ILE A 171 6.72 -10.88 -10.06
N PHE A 172 7.77 -11.17 -9.30
CA PHE A 172 8.01 -12.52 -8.75
C PHE A 172 7.42 -12.72 -7.35
N GLY A 173 7.10 -11.65 -6.64
CA GLY A 173 6.37 -11.66 -5.37
C GLY A 173 4.85 -11.50 -5.61
N ASN A 174 4.42 -10.28 -5.82
CA ASN A 174 2.98 -9.95 -5.80
C ASN A 174 2.19 -10.58 -6.96
N VAL A 175 2.62 -10.40 -8.21
CA VAL A 175 1.92 -10.97 -9.38
C VAL A 175 1.88 -12.50 -9.27
N ARG A 176 3.01 -13.13 -8.98
CA ARG A 176 3.08 -14.60 -8.81
C ARG A 176 2.19 -15.08 -7.66
N SER A 177 2.14 -14.36 -6.55
CA SER A 177 1.25 -14.68 -5.42
C SER A 177 -0.21 -14.67 -5.83
N ILE A 178 -0.67 -13.60 -6.48
CA ILE A 178 -2.06 -13.48 -6.97
C ILE A 178 -2.41 -14.64 -7.92
N LEU A 179 -1.54 -14.95 -8.89
CA LEU A 179 -1.78 -16.03 -9.83
C LEU A 179 -1.82 -17.40 -9.15
N ASN A 180 -0.94 -17.66 -8.17
CA ASN A 180 -0.93 -18.92 -7.41
C ASN A 180 -2.18 -19.04 -6.53
N ARG A 181 -2.60 -17.99 -5.85
CA ARG A 181 -3.83 -17.96 -5.05
C ARG A 181 -5.06 -18.20 -5.92
N THR A 182 -5.13 -17.55 -7.08
CA THR A 182 -6.19 -17.75 -8.06
C THR A 182 -6.24 -19.20 -8.52
N LYS A 183 -5.10 -19.79 -8.87
CA LYS A 183 -5.00 -21.20 -9.26
C LYS A 183 -5.44 -22.16 -8.14
N ALA A 184 -5.18 -21.78 -6.89
CA ALA A 184 -5.61 -22.57 -5.71
C ALA A 184 -7.11 -22.38 -5.38
N GLY A 185 -7.85 -21.57 -6.12
CA GLY A 185 -9.26 -21.30 -5.86
C GLY A 185 -9.55 -20.40 -4.67
N ALA A 186 -8.55 -19.59 -4.25
CA ALA A 186 -8.73 -18.63 -3.18
C ALA A 186 -9.55 -17.43 -3.64
N ASP A 187 -10.24 -16.80 -2.70
CA ASP A 187 -10.90 -15.52 -2.92
C ASP A 187 -9.96 -14.33 -2.74
N MET A 188 -10.37 -13.16 -3.22
CA MET A 188 -9.73 -11.89 -2.92
C MET A 188 -9.88 -11.61 -1.42
N THR A 189 -8.80 -11.11 -0.80
CA THR A 189 -8.83 -10.64 0.59
C THR A 189 -9.85 -9.52 0.78
N THR A 190 -10.62 -9.58 1.86
CA THR A 190 -11.61 -8.54 2.20
C THR A 190 -10.97 -7.38 2.96
N PHE A 191 -11.66 -6.24 3.04
CA PHE A 191 -11.18 -5.12 3.87
C PHE A 191 -11.18 -5.42 5.36
N ASP A 192 -11.92 -6.42 5.85
CA ASP A 192 -11.85 -6.86 7.23
C ASP A 192 -10.51 -7.55 7.55
N GLU A 193 -9.90 -8.17 6.53
CA GLU A 193 -8.62 -8.86 6.60
C GLU A 193 -7.44 -7.96 6.20
N TYR A 194 -7.72 -6.82 5.57
CA TYR A 194 -6.68 -5.91 5.09
C TYR A 194 -5.86 -5.37 6.24
N MET A 195 -4.55 -5.66 6.22
CA MET A 195 -3.61 -5.27 7.27
C MET A 195 -4.06 -5.62 8.70
N HIS A 196 -4.73 -6.77 8.87
CA HIS A 196 -5.18 -7.23 10.17
C HIS A 196 -4.07 -8.05 10.85
N TRP A 197 -3.32 -7.44 11.76
CA TRP A 197 -2.15 -8.06 12.40
C TRP A 197 -2.45 -8.82 13.71
N ALA A 198 -3.68 -8.78 14.20
CA ALA A 198 -4.08 -9.42 15.46
C ALA A 198 -5.38 -10.26 15.31
N PRO A 199 -5.47 -11.17 14.30
CA PRO A 199 -6.71 -11.91 14.02
C PRO A 199 -7.16 -12.81 15.17
N ASP A 200 -6.22 -13.37 15.92
CA ASP A 200 -6.47 -14.35 16.99
C ASP A 200 -6.52 -13.73 18.39
N LYS A 201 -6.41 -12.41 18.51
CA LYS A 201 -6.45 -11.75 19.81
C LYS A 201 -7.89 -11.62 20.31
N GLU A 202 -8.08 -12.02 21.54
CA GLU A 202 -9.32 -11.72 22.25
C GLU A 202 -9.40 -10.23 22.58
N TRP A 203 -10.55 -9.64 22.29
CA TRP A 203 -10.85 -8.24 22.54
C TRP A 203 -11.91 -8.10 23.63
N GLY A 204 -11.88 -6.99 24.31
CA GLY A 204 -12.87 -6.65 25.31
C GLY A 204 -12.32 -6.59 26.74
N ARG A 205 -13.22 -6.24 27.69
CA ARG A 205 -12.82 -5.95 29.07
C ARG A 205 -12.01 -7.06 29.72
N GLN A 206 -12.40 -8.33 29.51
CA GLN A 206 -11.71 -9.47 30.15
C GLN A 206 -10.30 -9.67 29.57
N ALA A 207 -10.10 -9.43 28.30
CA ALA A 207 -8.78 -9.50 27.69
C ALA A 207 -7.85 -8.40 28.24
N VAL A 208 -8.38 -7.19 28.40
CA VAL A 208 -7.64 -6.07 29.01
C VAL A 208 -7.28 -6.36 30.46
N LEU A 209 -8.22 -6.83 31.28
CA LEU A 209 -7.96 -7.16 32.67
C LEU A 209 -6.88 -8.23 32.83
N ARG A 210 -6.91 -9.29 31.99
CA ARG A 210 -5.85 -10.32 31.98
C ARG A 210 -4.48 -9.77 31.65
N THR A 211 -4.40 -8.71 30.82
CA THR A 211 -3.12 -8.06 30.50
C THR A 211 -2.56 -7.31 31.72
N PHE A 212 -3.42 -6.65 32.49
CA PHE A 212 -2.99 -5.97 33.74
C PHE A 212 -2.64 -6.92 34.87
N GLU A 213 -3.19 -8.14 34.89
CA GLU A 213 -2.88 -9.16 35.89
C GLU A 213 -1.55 -9.88 35.64
N ARG A 214 -0.95 -9.71 34.48
CA ARG A 214 0.39 -10.25 34.17
C ARG A 214 1.45 -9.40 34.88
N PRO A 215 2.36 -10.00 35.67
CA PRO A 215 3.50 -9.30 36.24
C PRO A 215 4.56 -9.04 35.14
N GLU A 216 4.23 -8.27 34.16
CA GLU A 216 5.21 -7.76 33.21
C GLU A 216 5.80 -6.49 33.81
N GLY A 217 7.12 -6.52 33.95
CA GLY A 217 7.94 -5.59 34.69
C GLY A 217 7.52 -4.13 34.59
N ASN A 218 7.81 -3.41 35.61
CA ASN A 218 7.58 -1.98 35.78
C ASN A 218 7.87 -1.23 34.49
N MET A 219 6.82 -0.96 33.71
CA MET A 219 6.91 0.11 32.73
C MET A 219 6.96 1.41 33.51
N GLU A 220 8.17 1.89 33.79
CA GLU A 220 8.31 3.25 34.26
C GLU A 220 7.65 4.18 33.26
N PRO A 221 6.77 5.08 33.71
CA PRO A 221 6.19 6.06 32.82
C PRO A 221 7.31 6.84 32.15
N MET A 222 7.37 6.86 30.82
CA MET A 222 8.28 7.76 30.14
C MET A 222 7.96 9.20 30.58
N PRO A 223 8.94 9.94 31.13
CA PRO A 223 8.69 11.32 31.54
C PRO A 223 8.27 12.14 30.32
N PHE A 224 7.15 12.82 30.42
CA PHE A 224 6.71 13.78 29.43
C PHE A 224 7.55 15.06 29.62
N THR A 225 8.41 15.36 28.68
CA THR A 225 9.35 16.47 28.78
C THR A 225 8.72 17.80 28.39
N MET A 226 9.40 18.91 28.71
CA MET A 226 8.96 20.25 28.25
C MET A 226 9.06 20.38 26.72
N GLU A 227 9.99 19.68 26.09
CA GLU A 227 10.12 19.62 24.63
C GLU A 227 8.94 18.88 23.99
N ASP A 228 8.54 17.75 24.55
CA ASP A 228 7.31 17.04 24.13
C ASP A 228 6.09 17.94 24.25
N ARG A 229 5.97 18.72 25.32
CA ARG A 229 4.87 19.65 25.52
C ARG A 229 4.83 20.74 24.47
N GLN A 230 5.95 21.37 24.16
CA GLN A 230 6.04 22.42 23.13
C GLN A 230 5.68 21.87 21.75
N MET A 231 6.12 20.64 21.44
CA MET A 231 5.78 19.99 20.18
C MET A 231 4.28 19.69 20.07
N VAL A 232 3.67 19.18 21.14
CA VAL A 232 2.22 18.93 21.18
C VAL A 232 1.42 20.23 21.03
N GLU A 233 1.79 21.26 21.78
CA GLU A 233 1.12 22.57 21.70
C GLU A 233 1.22 23.16 20.28
N GLY A 234 2.41 23.13 19.65
CA GLY A 234 2.58 23.58 18.27
C GLY A 234 1.81 22.77 17.23
N ASN A 235 1.58 21.48 17.46
CA ASN A 235 0.79 20.63 16.56
C ASN A 235 -0.74 20.77 16.75
N VAL A 236 -1.21 21.29 17.87
CA VAL A 236 -2.64 21.47 18.16
C VAL A 236 -3.17 22.83 17.66
N GLU A 237 -2.30 23.83 17.52
CA GLU A 237 -2.68 25.18 17.06
C GLU A 237 -2.95 25.28 15.55
N HIS A 238 -2.84 24.18 14.80
CA HIS A 238 -3.06 24.06 13.37
C HIS A 238 -4.11 23.00 13.02
#